data_60126ba984b66868f5e18c376ecdc325
#
_entry.id   60126ba984b66868f5e18c376ecdc325
#
_cell.length_a   1.000
_cell.length_b   1.000
_cell.length_c   1.000
_cell.angle_alpha   90.00
_cell.angle_beta   90.00
_cell.angle_gamma   90.00
#
_symmetry.space_group_name_H-M   'P 1'
#
loop_
_entity.id
_entity.type
_entity.pdbx_description
1 polymer ?
#
loop_
_entity_poly.entity_id
_entity_poly.type
_entity_poly.pdbx_seq_one_letter_code
_entity_poly.pdbx_strand_id
1 'polypeptide(L)'
;MKQDKLLKILVPVVAVLMIFAIVGKKKGWFGQALTVKVAVETIEERSIIETITANGKIQPEKEVKISPDVSGEIVELHVREGDKVEKGKLLFRIKPDNYVSMRDRAEAALSSARARLAQSEAQFIQAELAFNRNSQLFKESTISQAEYEQSEASYRVAKSEVDAAKFTIQSSEASLKEAKENLTKTTVYAPMSGTVSALNVELGERVVGTEMMTGTEVLRIADLSSMEARVDVNENDIIKVKPGDTAIINVDAFLGEKFKGIVTELANSPKTSGVTADQITNFGVKIRLLEESYKHLITDRNPNLFRPGMSASVDIQTETKNNILAVPIQCVTTRTDTTMISITGFGGEPRTIIYISDGTYAIEKEVKTGIQDNAFIEILSGTEKGASVISAPFSAISKKLADSTLIQIVPKEDLFKTEGKK
;
A
#
# COMPACT_ATOMS: atom_id res chain seq x y z
N MET A 1 -22.23 58.93 77.45
CA MET A 1 -22.94 57.71 77.85
C MET A 1 -23.56 56.94 76.66
N LYS A 2 -22.92 56.83 75.53
CA LYS A 2 -23.48 56.03 74.42
C LYS A 2 -22.49 54.96 73.86
N GLN A 3 -21.19 55.04 74.21
CA GLN A 3 -20.19 54.11 73.71
C GLN A 3 -20.11 52.76 74.45
N ASP A 4 -20.39 52.75 75.78
CA ASP A 4 -20.30 51.53 76.58
C ASP A 4 -21.42 50.51 76.31
N LYS A 5 -22.57 50.94 75.76
CA LYS A 5 -23.66 50.04 75.37
C LYS A 5 -23.37 49.33 74.04
N LEU A 6 -22.69 50.03 73.15
CA LEU A 6 -22.33 49.42 71.86
C LEU A 6 -21.25 48.34 72.04
N LEU A 7 -20.29 48.52 72.91
CA LEU A 7 -19.24 47.56 73.24
C LEU A 7 -19.80 46.31 73.92
N LYS A 8 -20.80 46.41 74.77
CA LYS A 8 -21.44 45.28 75.45
C LYS A 8 -22.29 44.42 74.54
N ILE A 9 -22.69 44.92 73.37
CA ILE A 9 -23.45 44.17 72.38
C ILE A 9 -22.47 43.59 71.31
N LEU A 10 -21.37 44.29 70.98
CA LEU A 10 -20.42 43.91 69.96
C LEU A 10 -19.60 42.67 70.37
N VAL A 11 -19.16 42.62 71.66
CA VAL A 11 -18.35 41.54 72.19
C VAL A 11 -19.05 40.17 72.12
N PRO A 12 -20.33 40.00 72.55
CA PRO A 12 -20.99 38.70 72.42
C PRO A 12 -21.31 38.34 70.97
N VAL A 13 -21.57 39.32 70.10
CA VAL A 13 -21.78 39.03 68.63
C VAL A 13 -20.51 38.51 67.95
N VAL A 14 -19.33 39.09 68.26
CA VAL A 14 -18.05 38.59 67.76
C VAL A 14 -17.74 37.25 68.35
N ALA A 15 -18.04 37.00 69.63
CA ALA A 15 -17.84 35.67 70.23
C ALA A 15 -18.72 34.57 69.56
N VAL A 16 -20.00 34.89 69.28
CA VAL A 16 -20.92 33.99 68.55
C VAL A 16 -20.45 33.75 67.13
N LEU A 17 -19.97 34.79 66.43
CA LEU A 17 -19.40 34.63 65.09
C LEU A 17 -18.11 33.75 65.07
N MET A 18 -17.25 33.91 66.09
CA MET A 18 -16.07 33.09 66.27
C MET A 18 -16.43 31.63 66.58
N ILE A 19 -17.42 31.44 67.48
CA ILE A 19 -17.90 30.08 67.78
C ILE A 19 -18.54 29.45 66.51
N PHE A 20 -19.29 30.23 65.73
CA PHE A 20 -19.90 29.78 64.49
C PHE A 20 -18.82 29.44 63.42
N ALA A 21 -17.76 30.25 63.37
CA ALA A 21 -16.62 29.97 62.49
C ALA A 21 -15.85 28.70 62.89
N ILE A 22 -15.65 28.49 64.20
CA ILE A 22 -14.95 27.30 64.73
C ILE A 22 -15.82 26.03 64.56
N VAL A 23 -17.13 26.15 64.84
CA VAL A 23 -18.08 25.04 64.64
C VAL A 23 -18.30 24.75 63.16
N GLY A 24 -18.37 25.79 62.31
CA GLY A 24 -18.49 25.67 60.88
C GLY A 24 -17.25 25.02 60.26
N LYS A 25 -16.04 25.36 60.73
CA LYS A 25 -14.77 24.70 60.32
C LYS A 25 -14.73 23.21 60.76
N LYS A 26 -15.22 22.91 61.98
CA LYS A 26 -15.26 21.54 62.52
C LYS A 26 -16.35 20.66 61.87
N LYS A 27 -17.43 21.23 61.37
CA LYS A 27 -18.50 20.60 60.61
C LYS A 27 -18.29 20.62 59.07
N GLY A 28 -17.16 21.16 58.58
CA GLY A 28 -16.87 21.16 57.15
C GLY A 28 -17.66 22.17 56.32
N TRP A 29 -18.32 23.19 56.94
CA TRP A 29 -19.05 24.24 56.23
C TRP A 29 -18.15 25.30 55.61
N PHE A 30 -16.91 25.45 56.13
CA PHE A 30 -15.92 26.36 55.61
C PHE A 30 -14.68 25.56 55.23
N GLY A 31 -14.42 25.41 53.90
CA GLY A 31 -13.14 24.94 53.38
C GLY A 31 -12.93 23.43 53.43
N GLN A 32 -13.82 22.63 52.84
CA GLN A 32 -13.33 21.36 52.29
C GLN A 32 -12.39 21.72 51.14
N ALA A 33 -11.11 21.46 51.30
CA ALA A 33 -10.17 21.47 50.19
C ALA A 33 -10.77 20.56 49.14
N LEU A 34 -10.92 21.07 47.93
CA LEU A 34 -11.43 20.29 46.79
C LEU A 34 -10.44 19.16 46.52
N THR A 35 -10.69 18.02 47.20
CA THR A 35 -9.88 16.79 46.95
C THR A 35 -10.35 16.15 45.66
N VAL A 36 -9.43 15.89 44.77
CA VAL A 36 -9.70 15.18 43.51
C VAL A 36 -9.62 13.68 43.76
N LYS A 37 -10.71 12.94 43.54
CA LYS A 37 -10.70 11.48 43.63
C LYS A 37 -9.95 10.92 42.44
N VAL A 38 -8.94 10.08 42.71
CA VAL A 38 -8.06 9.50 41.68
C VAL A 38 -7.79 8.00 41.98
N ALA A 39 -7.56 7.21 40.92
CA ALA A 39 -6.99 5.88 41.06
C ALA A 39 -5.51 5.92 40.71
N VAL A 40 -4.73 5.09 41.38
CA VAL A 40 -3.29 4.96 41.15
C VAL A 40 -2.95 3.57 40.68
N GLU A 41 -1.91 3.49 39.85
CA GLU A 41 -1.31 2.23 39.40
C GLU A 41 0.19 2.29 39.66
N THR A 42 0.79 1.15 39.98
CA THR A 42 2.25 1.07 40.24
C THR A 42 2.99 0.90 38.93
N ILE A 43 4.08 1.62 38.76
CA ILE A 43 4.95 1.48 37.59
C ILE A 43 5.71 0.17 37.70
N GLU A 44 5.50 -0.71 36.71
CA GLU A 44 6.15 -2.01 36.61
C GLU A 44 6.93 -2.16 35.33
N GLU A 45 7.88 -3.09 35.34
CA GLU A 45 8.57 -3.49 34.11
C GLU A 45 7.68 -4.43 33.30
N ARG A 46 7.50 -4.10 32.02
CA ARG A 46 6.68 -4.88 31.09
C ARG A 46 7.39 -5.00 29.74
N SER A 47 6.94 -5.95 28.95
CA SER A 47 7.28 -6.03 27.55
C SER A 47 6.26 -5.26 26.75
N ILE A 48 6.69 -4.31 25.94
CA ILE A 48 5.87 -3.53 25.02
C ILE A 48 6.25 -3.91 23.60
N ILE A 49 5.24 -4.16 22.77
CA ILE A 49 5.38 -4.38 21.33
C ILE A 49 4.75 -3.18 20.64
N GLU A 50 5.56 -2.38 19.99
CA GLU A 50 5.04 -1.28 19.19
C GLU A 50 4.29 -1.83 17.99
N THR A 51 3.04 -1.39 17.83
CA THR A 51 2.19 -1.85 16.73
C THR A 51 1.73 -0.69 15.88
N ILE A 52 1.82 -0.86 14.57
CA ILE A 52 1.31 0.08 13.57
C ILE A 52 0.11 -0.56 12.90
N THR A 53 -1.06 0.03 13.09
CA THR A 53 -2.30 -0.45 12.45
C THR A 53 -2.46 0.19 11.08
N ALA A 54 -2.66 -0.64 10.06
CA ALA A 54 -2.90 -0.21 8.70
C ALA A 54 -4.05 -1.01 8.07
N ASN A 55 -4.81 -0.35 7.21
CA ASN A 55 -5.91 -0.98 6.49
C ASN A 55 -5.52 -1.24 5.03
N GLY A 56 -6.07 -2.33 4.49
CA GLY A 56 -5.79 -2.72 3.13
C GLY A 56 -6.67 -3.83 2.60
N LYS A 57 -6.18 -4.52 1.58
CA LYS A 57 -6.89 -5.61 0.91
C LYS A 57 -6.02 -6.84 0.76
N ILE A 58 -6.64 -8.00 0.87
CA ILE A 58 -6.02 -9.27 0.53
C ILE A 58 -5.96 -9.39 -1.00
N GLN A 59 -4.79 -9.73 -1.51
CA GLN A 59 -4.55 -9.94 -2.94
C GLN A 59 -3.64 -11.15 -3.14
N PRO A 60 -3.66 -11.79 -4.30
CA PRO A 60 -2.69 -12.83 -4.61
C PRO A 60 -1.29 -12.21 -4.76
N GLU A 61 -0.27 -12.96 -4.37
CA GLU A 61 1.14 -12.54 -4.55
C GLU A 61 1.47 -12.40 -6.04
N LYS A 62 0.94 -13.31 -6.86
CA LYS A 62 1.12 -13.31 -8.32
C LYS A 62 -0.22 -13.22 -9.01
N GLU A 63 -0.42 -12.15 -9.77
CA GLU A 63 -1.60 -11.93 -10.60
C GLU A 63 -1.17 -11.37 -11.95
N VAL A 64 -1.74 -11.91 -13.02
CA VAL A 64 -1.51 -11.43 -14.39
C VAL A 64 -2.85 -11.05 -15.01
N LYS A 65 -2.92 -9.80 -15.46
CA LYS A 65 -4.03 -9.29 -16.27
C LYS A 65 -3.81 -9.70 -17.71
N ILE A 66 -4.81 -10.29 -18.32
CA ILE A 66 -4.78 -10.74 -19.69
C ILE A 66 -5.60 -9.77 -20.54
N SER A 67 -4.89 -9.07 -21.42
CA SER A 67 -5.47 -8.22 -22.46
C SER A 67 -4.98 -8.73 -23.82
N PRO A 68 -5.81 -8.77 -24.87
CA PRO A 68 -5.36 -9.18 -26.18
C PRO A 68 -4.45 -8.13 -26.81
N ASP A 69 -3.50 -8.55 -27.62
CA ASP A 69 -2.68 -7.64 -28.40
C ASP A 69 -3.44 -7.06 -29.60
N VAL A 70 -4.38 -7.84 -30.15
CA VAL A 70 -5.14 -7.51 -31.37
C VAL A 70 -6.63 -7.32 -31.09
N SER A 71 -7.27 -6.47 -31.87
CA SER A 71 -8.70 -6.13 -31.67
C SER A 71 -9.62 -7.06 -32.47
N GLY A 72 -10.78 -7.39 -31.93
CA GLY A 72 -11.78 -8.18 -32.63
C GLY A 72 -12.88 -8.71 -31.74
N GLU A 73 -13.75 -9.54 -32.28
CA GLU A 73 -14.86 -10.22 -31.60
C GLU A 73 -14.37 -11.55 -31.02
N ILE A 74 -14.74 -11.86 -29.79
CA ILE A 74 -14.45 -13.14 -29.14
C ILE A 74 -15.38 -14.20 -29.71
N VAL A 75 -14.85 -15.15 -30.44
CA VAL A 75 -15.63 -16.25 -31.06
C VAL A 75 -15.59 -17.55 -30.25
N GLU A 76 -14.58 -17.73 -29.43
CA GLU A 76 -14.46 -18.88 -28.52
C GLU A 76 -13.95 -18.39 -27.16
N LEU A 77 -14.57 -18.91 -26.10
CA LEU A 77 -14.20 -18.65 -24.71
C LEU A 77 -14.23 -19.97 -23.95
N HIS A 78 -13.03 -20.44 -23.55
CA HIS A 78 -12.84 -21.79 -22.97
C HIS A 78 -12.69 -21.82 -21.47
N VAL A 79 -12.87 -20.67 -20.81
CA VAL A 79 -12.68 -20.53 -19.37
C VAL A 79 -13.84 -19.74 -18.75
N ARG A 80 -14.09 -20.03 -17.46
CA ARG A 80 -15.05 -19.32 -16.62
C ARG A 80 -14.33 -18.78 -15.38
N GLU A 81 -14.95 -17.83 -14.71
CA GLU A 81 -14.46 -17.37 -13.42
C GLU A 81 -14.43 -18.53 -12.40
N GLY A 82 -13.31 -18.67 -11.70
CA GLY A 82 -13.05 -19.77 -10.77
C GLY A 82 -12.36 -21.00 -11.38
N ASP A 83 -12.24 -21.10 -12.70
CA ASP A 83 -11.57 -22.24 -13.33
C ASP A 83 -10.07 -22.25 -13.06
N LYS A 84 -9.52 -23.45 -12.79
CA LYS A 84 -8.06 -23.68 -12.75
C LYS A 84 -7.53 -23.83 -14.17
N VAL A 85 -6.47 -23.10 -14.47
CA VAL A 85 -5.79 -23.12 -15.76
C VAL A 85 -4.31 -23.43 -15.59
N GLU A 86 -3.78 -24.21 -16.49
CA GLU A 86 -2.35 -24.49 -16.60
C GLU A 86 -1.71 -23.56 -17.63
N LYS A 87 -0.41 -23.29 -17.46
CA LYS A 87 0.36 -22.52 -18.43
C LYS A 87 0.25 -23.16 -19.83
N GLY A 88 -0.10 -22.34 -20.84
CA GLY A 88 -0.29 -22.79 -22.22
C GLY A 88 -1.70 -23.29 -22.55
N LYS A 89 -2.65 -23.30 -21.59
CA LYS A 89 -4.06 -23.61 -21.88
C LYS A 89 -4.68 -22.49 -22.71
N LEU A 90 -5.46 -22.84 -23.73
CA LEU A 90 -6.22 -21.90 -24.54
C LEU A 90 -7.29 -21.24 -23.66
N LEU A 91 -7.30 -19.90 -23.63
CA LEU A 91 -8.25 -19.10 -22.88
C LEU A 91 -9.43 -18.65 -23.74
N PHE A 92 -9.11 -17.94 -24.81
CA PHE A 92 -10.11 -17.45 -25.76
C PHE A 92 -9.50 -17.25 -27.15
N ARG A 93 -10.39 -17.12 -28.16
CA ARG A 93 -9.99 -16.83 -29.54
C ARG A 93 -10.78 -15.65 -30.07
N ILE A 94 -10.07 -14.74 -30.68
CA ILE A 94 -10.61 -13.61 -31.44
C ILE A 94 -10.85 -14.03 -32.88
N LYS A 95 -11.89 -13.51 -33.51
CA LYS A 95 -12.26 -13.79 -34.91
C LYS A 95 -11.08 -13.56 -35.86
N PRO A 96 -10.57 -14.61 -36.52
CA PRO A 96 -9.31 -14.53 -37.27
C PRO A 96 -9.47 -14.05 -38.72
N ASP A 97 -10.69 -13.92 -39.24
CA ASP A 97 -10.96 -13.77 -40.70
C ASP A 97 -10.19 -12.61 -41.34
N ASN A 98 -10.14 -11.46 -40.68
CA ASN A 98 -9.41 -10.30 -41.17
C ASN A 98 -7.88 -10.54 -41.17
N TYR A 99 -7.38 -11.20 -40.13
CA TYR A 99 -5.94 -11.49 -39.97
C TYR A 99 -5.49 -12.58 -40.94
N VAL A 100 -6.35 -13.58 -41.23
CA VAL A 100 -6.15 -14.56 -42.29
C VAL A 100 -6.04 -13.85 -43.66
N SER A 101 -6.99 -12.95 -43.95
CA SER A 101 -6.97 -12.17 -45.20
C SER A 101 -5.73 -11.27 -45.32
N MET A 102 -5.23 -10.70 -44.22
CA MET A 102 -3.99 -9.92 -44.22
C MET A 102 -2.77 -10.80 -44.48
N ARG A 103 -2.67 -11.97 -43.86
CA ARG A 103 -1.60 -12.95 -44.11
C ARG A 103 -1.60 -13.37 -45.59
N ASP A 104 -2.75 -13.74 -46.14
CA ASP A 104 -2.87 -14.22 -47.53
C ASP A 104 -2.46 -13.11 -48.52
N ARG A 105 -2.83 -11.85 -48.26
CA ARG A 105 -2.37 -10.72 -49.08
C ARG A 105 -0.85 -10.53 -49.02
N ALA A 106 -0.25 -10.62 -47.82
CA ALA A 106 1.20 -10.51 -47.66
C ALA A 106 1.94 -11.68 -48.34
N GLU A 107 1.37 -12.90 -48.29
CA GLU A 107 1.92 -14.08 -48.99
C GLU A 107 1.87 -13.92 -50.50
N ALA A 108 0.78 -13.38 -51.04
CA ALA A 108 0.68 -13.08 -52.47
C ALA A 108 1.67 -11.97 -52.90
N ALA A 109 1.89 -10.95 -52.06
CA ALA A 109 2.90 -9.92 -52.32
C ALA A 109 4.32 -10.48 -52.34
N LEU A 110 4.68 -11.40 -51.43
CA LEU A 110 5.95 -12.11 -51.44
C LEU A 110 6.12 -12.96 -52.69
N SER A 111 5.06 -13.66 -53.10
CA SER A 111 5.09 -14.47 -54.34
C SER A 111 5.33 -13.59 -55.58
N SER A 112 4.71 -12.42 -55.64
CA SER A 112 4.94 -11.43 -56.73
C SER A 112 6.39 -10.89 -56.70
N ALA A 113 6.93 -10.58 -55.50
CA ALA A 113 8.33 -10.15 -55.38
C ALA A 113 9.33 -11.21 -55.84
N ARG A 114 9.06 -12.49 -55.51
CA ARG A 114 9.89 -13.63 -56.01
C ARG A 114 9.82 -13.80 -57.52
N ALA A 115 8.66 -13.63 -58.14
CA ALA A 115 8.53 -13.64 -59.61
C ALA A 115 9.32 -12.49 -60.24
N ARG A 116 9.32 -11.32 -59.64
CA ARG A 116 10.10 -10.16 -60.13
C ARG A 116 11.60 -10.39 -60.00
N LEU A 117 12.06 -11.04 -58.90
CA LEU A 117 13.47 -11.44 -58.79
C LEU A 117 13.86 -12.38 -59.92
N ALA A 118 13.08 -13.42 -60.20
CA ALA A 118 13.35 -14.38 -61.29
C ALA A 118 13.43 -13.66 -62.66
N GLN A 119 12.58 -12.63 -62.90
CA GLN A 119 12.66 -11.81 -64.12
C GLN A 119 13.97 -11.01 -64.14
N SER A 120 14.36 -10.35 -63.05
CA SER A 120 15.60 -9.55 -62.96
C SER A 120 16.83 -10.44 -63.10
N GLU A 121 16.83 -11.66 -62.56
CA GLU A 121 17.89 -12.64 -62.71
C GLU A 121 18.06 -13.10 -64.17
N ALA A 122 16.95 -13.32 -64.89
CA ALA A 122 17.01 -13.65 -66.32
C ALA A 122 17.61 -12.51 -67.15
N GLN A 123 17.23 -11.25 -66.85
CA GLN A 123 17.82 -10.08 -67.50
C GLN A 123 19.30 -9.90 -67.17
N PHE A 124 19.70 -10.16 -65.93
CA PHE A 124 21.09 -10.12 -65.49
C PHE A 124 21.93 -11.16 -66.28
N ILE A 125 21.46 -12.41 -66.37
CA ILE A 125 22.16 -13.46 -67.12
C ILE A 125 22.36 -13.03 -68.61
N GLN A 126 21.32 -12.43 -69.23
CA GLN A 126 21.43 -11.90 -70.60
C GLN A 126 22.50 -10.80 -70.71
N ALA A 127 22.51 -9.83 -69.80
CA ALA A 127 23.49 -8.73 -69.77
C ALA A 127 24.91 -9.29 -69.48
N GLU A 128 25.06 -10.23 -68.58
CA GLU A 128 26.34 -10.86 -68.25
C GLU A 128 26.94 -11.62 -69.44
N LEU A 129 26.14 -12.37 -70.17
CA LEU A 129 26.60 -13.07 -71.40
C LEU A 129 27.02 -12.10 -72.48
N ALA A 130 26.30 -10.97 -72.67
CA ALA A 130 26.65 -9.91 -73.60
C ALA A 130 27.96 -9.23 -73.19
N PHE A 131 28.10 -8.87 -71.93
CA PHE A 131 29.32 -8.23 -71.38
C PHE A 131 30.55 -9.15 -71.55
N ASN A 132 30.45 -10.45 -71.19
CA ASN A 132 31.54 -11.40 -71.31
C ASN A 132 31.99 -11.56 -72.76
N ARG A 133 31.07 -11.65 -73.71
CA ARG A 133 31.36 -11.69 -75.14
C ARG A 133 32.07 -10.41 -75.62
N ASN A 134 31.51 -9.23 -75.29
CA ASN A 134 32.09 -7.95 -75.70
C ASN A 134 33.47 -7.70 -75.05
N SER A 135 33.67 -8.17 -73.81
CA SER A 135 34.96 -8.09 -73.12
C SER A 135 36.06 -8.89 -73.88
N GLN A 136 35.68 -10.05 -74.40
CA GLN A 136 36.61 -10.86 -75.22
C GLN A 136 36.92 -10.19 -76.57
N LEU A 137 35.90 -9.72 -77.30
CA LEU A 137 36.06 -9.02 -78.59
C LEU A 137 36.84 -7.69 -78.42
N PHE A 138 36.72 -7.01 -77.29
CA PHE A 138 37.51 -5.80 -77.01
C PHE A 138 39.00 -6.11 -76.79
N LYS A 139 39.29 -7.23 -76.07
CA LYS A 139 40.67 -7.73 -75.93
C LYS A 139 41.33 -8.10 -77.28
N GLU A 140 40.50 -8.58 -78.22
CA GLU A 140 40.88 -8.86 -79.56
C GLU A 140 40.90 -7.64 -80.50
N SER A 141 40.65 -6.46 -79.94
CA SER A 141 40.56 -5.13 -80.67
C SER A 141 39.52 -5.14 -81.79
N THR A 142 38.44 -5.94 -81.66
CA THR A 142 37.42 -6.09 -82.71
C THR A 142 36.26 -5.14 -82.57
N ILE A 143 36.02 -4.59 -81.33
CA ILE A 143 34.96 -3.60 -81.06
C ILE A 143 35.52 -2.32 -80.49
N SER A 144 34.71 -1.22 -80.53
CA SER A 144 35.07 0.09 -80.00
C SER A 144 35.02 0.12 -78.48
N GLN A 145 35.75 1.06 -77.85
CA GLN A 145 35.72 1.29 -76.44
C GLN A 145 34.29 1.69 -75.94
N ALA A 146 33.58 2.47 -76.75
CA ALA A 146 32.21 2.91 -76.41
C ALA A 146 31.22 1.71 -76.32
N GLU A 147 31.37 0.70 -77.23
CA GLU A 147 30.55 -0.53 -77.18
C GLU A 147 30.87 -1.40 -75.95
N TYR A 148 32.13 -1.47 -75.54
CA TYR A 148 32.54 -2.15 -74.32
C TYR A 148 31.95 -1.49 -73.07
N GLU A 149 32.16 -0.14 -72.96
CA GLU A 149 31.63 0.64 -71.84
C GLU A 149 30.10 0.57 -71.74
N GLN A 150 29.39 0.57 -72.85
CA GLN A 150 27.94 0.39 -72.88
C GLN A 150 27.51 -0.97 -72.36
N SER A 151 28.22 -2.02 -72.72
CA SER A 151 27.91 -3.41 -72.24
C SER A 151 28.23 -3.56 -70.75
N GLU A 152 29.33 -2.95 -70.26
CA GLU A 152 29.66 -2.90 -68.85
C GLU A 152 28.60 -2.13 -68.02
N ALA A 153 28.16 -0.98 -68.52
CA ALA A 153 27.09 -0.21 -67.87
C ALA A 153 25.79 -1.02 -67.76
N SER A 154 25.40 -1.72 -68.87
CA SER A 154 24.21 -2.58 -68.91
C SER A 154 24.30 -3.75 -67.89
N TYR A 155 25.47 -4.38 -67.80
CA TYR A 155 25.73 -5.43 -66.79
C TYR A 155 25.59 -4.92 -65.36
N ARG A 156 26.20 -3.75 -65.07
CA ARG A 156 26.12 -3.13 -63.74
C ARG A 156 24.68 -2.74 -63.34
N VAL A 157 23.91 -2.22 -64.32
CA VAL A 157 22.49 -1.87 -64.09
C VAL A 157 21.69 -3.14 -63.76
N ALA A 158 21.79 -4.20 -64.58
CA ALA A 158 21.09 -5.46 -64.40
C ALA A 158 21.45 -6.14 -63.05
N LYS A 159 22.75 -6.04 -62.66
CA LYS A 159 23.18 -6.53 -61.34
C LYS A 159 22.51 -5.77 -60.20
N SER A 160 22.45 -4.41 -60.31
CA SER A 160 21.81 -3.57 -59.30
C SER A 160 20.28 -3.82 -59.20
N GLU A 161 19.62 -4.16 -60.33
CA GLU A 161 18.20 -4.54 -60.37
C GLU A 161 17.95 -5.87 -59.64
N VAL A 162 18.83 -6.87 -59.76
CA VAL A 162 18.75 -8.12 -59.01
C VAL A 162 18.88 -7.83 -57.48
N ASP A 163 19.85 -7.01 -57.09
CA ASP A 163 20.03 -6.65 -55.68
C ASP A 163 18.83 -5.87 -55.14
N ALA A 164 18.24 -4.95 -55.90
CA ALA A 164 17.01 -4.23 -55.53
C ALA A 164 15.81 -5.21 -55.38
N ALA A 165 15.68 -6.20 -56.30
CA ALA A 165 14.64 -7.20 -56.21
C ALA A 165 14.80 -8.11 -54.96
N LYS A 166 16.04 -8.45 -54.57
CA LYS A 166 16.33 -9.17 -53.34
C LYS A 166 15.90 -8.40 -52.08
N PHE A 167 16.17 -7.11 -52.03
CA PHE A 167 15.73 -6.26 -50.92
C PHE A 167 14.19 -6.13 -50.85
N THR A 168 13.53 -6.18 -52.03
CA THR A 168 12.06 -6.16 -52.09
C THR A 168 11.49 -7.47 -51.53
N ILE A 169 12.11 -8.62 -51.78
CA ILE A 169 11.73 -9.88 -51.18
C ILE A 169 11.90 -9.79 -49.65
N GLN A 170 13.03 -9.34 -49.17
CA GLN A 170 13.28 -9.19 -47.72
C GLN A 170 12.22 -8.35 -47.04
N SER A 171 11.84 -7.23 -47.67
CA SER A 171 10.74 -6.36 -47.17
C SER A 171 9.39 -7.10 -47.15
N SER A 172 9.06 -7.84 -48.20
CA SER A 172 7.82 -8.62 -48.31
C SER A 172 7.79 -9.80 -47.32
N GLU A 173 8.94 -10.42 -47.04
CA GLU A 173 9.07 -11.48 -46.02
C GLU A 173 8.84 -10.90 -44.60
N ALA A 174 9.36 -9.72 -44.31
CA ALA A 174 9.10 -9.03 -43.04
C ALA A 174 7.61 -8.74 -42.86
N SER A 175 6.95 -8.21 -43.90
CA SER A 175 5.49 -7.95 -43.87
C SER A 175 4.65 -9.24 -43.71
N LEU A 176 5.04 -10.33 -44.33
CA LEU A 176 4.38 -11.62 -44.15
C LEU A 176 4.57 -12.14 -42.72
N LYS A 177 5.78 -12.00 -42.18
CA LYS A 177 6.06 -12.38 -40.78
C LYS A 177 5.17 -11.63 -39.81
N GLU A 178 5.07 -10.31 -39.96
CA GLU A 178 4.18 -9.45 -39.16
C GLU A 178 2.72 -9.91 -39.24
N ALA A 179 2.21 -10.16 -40.45
CA ALA A 179 0.83 -10.62 -40.63
C ALA A 179 0.58 -12.01 -39.98
N LYS A 180 1.57 -12.90 -40.01
CA LYS A 180 1.51 -14.22 -39.32
C LYS A 180 1.53 -14.05 -37.80
N GLU A 181 2.36 -13.17 -37.27
CA GLU A 181 2.42 -12.88 -35.84
C GLU A 181 1.08 -12.31 -35.34
N ASN A 182 0.48 -11.38 -36.08
CA ASN A 182 -0.83 -10.82 -35.75
C ASN A 182 -1.95 -11.86 -35.80
N LEU A 183 -1.90 -12.79 -36.73
CA LEU A 183 -2.79 -13.94 -36.78
C LEU A 183 -2.60 -14.86 -35.55
N THR A 184 -1.37 -15.12 -35.14
CA THR A 184 -1.10 -15.93 -33.94
C THR A 184 -1.64 -15.28 -32.68
N LYS A 185 -1.52 -13.94 -32.55
CA LYS A 185 -2.04 -13.14 -31.42
C LYS A 185 -3.57 -13.18 -31.30
N THR A 186 -4.31 -13.66 -32.32
CA THR A 186 -5.77 -13.87 -32.21
C THR A 186 -6.13 -15.01 -31.27
N THR A 187 -5.21 -15.89 -30.95
CA THR A 187 -5.40 -17.04 -30.06
C THR A 187 -4.59 -16.82 -28.79
N VAL A 188 -5.30 -16.60 -27.67
CA VAL A 188 -4.67 -16.23 -26.41
C VAL A 188 -4.58 -17.41 -25.46
N TYR A 189 -3.37 -17.63 -24.95
CA TYR A 189 -3.04 -18.72 -24.03
C TYR A 189 -2.66 -18.19 -22.65
N ALA A 190 -2.82 -19.04 -21.63
CA ALA A 190 -2.43 -18.71 -20.25
C ALA A 190 -0.89 -18.58 -20.13
N PRO A 191 -0.35 -17.45 -19.66
CA PRO A 191 1.09 -17.26 -19.49
C PRO A 191 1.64 -17.98 -18.24
N MET A 192 0.75 -18.26 -17.27
CA MET A 192 1.07 -18.95 -16.01
C MET A 192 -0.05 -19.90 -15.61
N SER A 193 0.27 -20.86 -14.75
CA SER A 193 -0.75 -21.66 -14.07
C SER A 193 -1.36 -20.89 -12.91
N GLY A 194 -2.67 -21.06 -12.67
CA GLY A 194 -3.40 -20.37 -11.63
C GLY A 194 -4.90 -20.57 -11.73
N THR A 195 -5.66 -19.69 -11.09
CA THR A 195 -7.13 -19.67 -11.16
C THR A 195 -7.59 -18.38 -11.82
N VAL A 196 -8.61 -18.43 -12.64
CA VAL A 196 -9.25 -17.24 -13.23
C VAL A 196 -9.96 -16.48 -12.10
N SER A 197 -9.39 -15.37 -11.68
CA SER A 197 -9.91 -14.56 -10.56
C SER A 197 -10.98 -13.57 -10.97
N ALA A 198 -11.00 -13.16 -12.23
CA ALA A 198 -12.01 -12.30 -12.82
C ALA A 198 -12.11 -12.57 -14.32
N LEU A 199 -13.34 -12.51 -14.85
CA LEU A 199 -13.66 -12.58 -16.29
C LEU A 199 -14.56 -11.40 -16.63
N ASN A 200 -14.05 -10.45 -17.41
CA ASN A 200 -14.71 -9.16 -17.65
C ASN A 200 -15.41 -9.09 -19.01
N VAL A 201 -15.45 -10.19 -19.76
CA VAL A 201 -15.99 -10.21 -21.12
C VAL A 201 -16.86 -11.45 -21.33
N GLU A 202 -17.74 -11.36 -22.33
CA GLU A 202 -18.64 -12.45 -22.75
C GLU A 202 -18.34 -12.92 -24.18
N LEU A 203 -18.82 -14.11 -24.52
CA LEU A 203 -18.74 -14.64 -25.88
C LEU A 203 -19.52 -13.74 -26.85
N GLY A 204 -18.90 -13.35 -27.98
CA GLY A 204 -19.45 -12.41 -28.96
C GLY A 204 -19.13 -10.95 -28.68
N GLU A 205 -18.50 -10.64 -27.54
CA GLU A 205 -18.09 -9.28 -27.22
C GLU A 205 -16.89 -8.85 -28.04
N ARG A 206 -16.81 -7.54 -28.34
CA ARG A 206 -15.70 -6.96 -29.08
C ARG A 206 -14.68 -6.33 -28.16
N VAL A 207 -13.44 -6.79 -28.25
CA VAL A 207 -12.31 -6.32 -27.46
C VAL A 207 -11.34 -5.48 -28.28
N VAL A 208 -10.66 -4.57 -27.60
CA VAL A 208 -9.65 -3.69 -28.16
C VAL A 208 -8.26 -4.19 -27.76
N GLY A 209 -7.38 -4.32 -28.74
CA GLY A 209 -5.99 -4.72 -28.52
C GLY A 209 -5.11 -3.63 -27.93
N THR A 210 -3.97 -4.02 -27.39
CA THR A 210 -3.02 -3.12 -26.71
C THR A 210 -2.13 -2.32 -27.68
N GLU A 211 -2.12 -2.63 -28.97
CA GLU A 211 -1.19 -2.00 -29.96
C GLU A 211 -1.35 -0.48 -30.07
N MET A 212 -2.55 0.08 -29.90
CA MET A 212 -2.80 1.51 -30.12
C MET A 212 -3.37 2.25 -28.89
N MET A 213 -3.89 1.53 -27.91
CA MET A 213 -4.57 2.10 -26.74
C MET A 213 -4.41 1.18 -25.53
N THR A 214 -4.87 1.63 -24.36
CA THR A 214 -5.05 0.74 -23.22
C THR A 214 -6.05 -0.35 -23.60
N GLY A 215 -5.56 -1.58 -23.79
CA GLY A 215 -6.37 -2.72 -24.22
C GLY A 215 -7.47 -3.08 -23.23
N THR A 216 -8.49 -3.78 -23.72
CA THR A 216 -9.56 -4.32 -22.87
C THR A 216 -8.99 -5.41 -21.98
N GLU A 217 -9.12 -5.28 -20.65
CA GLU A 217 -8.80 -6.35 -19.72
C GLU A 217 -9.87 -7.45 -19.82
N VAL A 218 -9.52 -8.60 -20.41
CA VAL A 218 -10.44 -9.71 -20.65
C VAL A 218 -10.62 -10.55 -19.40
N LEU A 219 -9.54 -10.98 -18.79
CA LEU A 219 -9.55 -11.80 -17.58
C LEU A 219 -8.28 -11.62 -16.76
N ARG A 220 -8.32 -12.11 -15.51
CA ARG A 220 -7.15 -12.20 -14.62
C ARG A 220 -6.88 -13.63 -14.24
N ILE A 221 -5.61 -14.00 -14.22
CA ILE A 221 -5.14 -15.27 -13.69
C ILE A 221 -4.33 -14.98 -12.45
N ALA A 222 -4.69 -15.60 -11.34
CA ALA A 222 -4.08 -15.41 -10.04
C ALA A 222 -3.64 -16.74 -9.42
N ASP A 223 -2.51 -16.72 -8.74
CA ASP A 223 -2.10 -17.82 -7.88
C ASP A 223 -2.73 -17.62 -6.48
N LEU A 224 -3.80 -18.36 -6.21
CA LEU A 224 -4.53 -18.26 -4.95
C LEU A 224 -3.90 -19.08 -3.82
N SER A 225 -2.81 -19.80 -4.07
CA SER A 225 -2.09 -20.56 -3.04
C SER A 225 -1.24 -19.65 -2.16
N SER A 226 -0.76 -18.53 -2.70
CA SER A 226 0.04 -17.54 -1.98
C SER A 226 -0.67 -16.19 -1.99
N MET A 227 -1.12 -15.77 -0.80
CA MET A 227 -1.86 -14.51 -0.63
C MET A 227 -1.05 -13.50 0.17
N GLU A 228 -1.22 -12.23 -0.14
CA GLU A 228 -0.62 -11.12 0.59
C GLU A 228 -1.66 -10.07 0.96
N ALA A 229 -1.48 -9.43 2.10
CA ALA A 229 -2.21 -8.21 2.46
C ALA A 229 -1.43 -7.02 1.92
N ARG A 230 -2.06 -6.20 1.09
CA ARG A 230 -1.52 -4.91 0.66
C ARG A 230 -2.18 -3.81 1.45
N VAL A 231 -1.42 -3.21 2.34
CA VAL A 231 -1.89 -2.16 3.24
C VAL A 231 -1.21 -0.83 2.95
N ASP A 232 -1.89 0.24 3.29
CA ASP A 232 -1.37 1.59 3.12
C ASP A 232 -1.02 2.16 4.51
N VAL A 233 0.28 2.39 4.73
CA VAL A 233 0.86 2.92 5.99
C VAL A 233 1.18 4.39 5.82
N ASN A 234 0.91 5.19 6.87
CA ASN A 234 1.18 6.63 6.86
C ASN A 234 2.70 6.92 6.83
N GLU A 235 3.07 8.08 6.26
CA GLU A 235 4.45 8.55 6.15
C GLU A 235 5.19 8.61 7.49
N ASN A 236 4.51 8.97 8.57
CA ASN A 236 5.13 9.06 9.89
C ASN A 236 5.48 7.68 10.48
N ASP A 237 4.76 6.64 10.08
CA ASP A 237 4.89 5.30 10.64
C ASP A 237 5.73 4.37 9.76
N ILE A 238 5.82 4.63 8.45
CA ILE A 238 6.57 3.78 7.51
C ILE A 238 8.06 3.65 7.87
N ILE A 239 8.63 4.69 8.48
CA ILE A 239 10.05 4.73 8.90
C ILE A 239 10.36 3.64 9.92
N LYS A 240 9.37 3.23 10.72
CA LYS A 240 9.50 2.22 11.77
C LYS A 240 9.33 0.79 11.24
N VAL A 241 8.66 0.62 10.10
CA VAL A 241 8.39 -0.70 9.50
C VAL A 241 9.61 -1.20 8.75
N LYS A 242 9.96 -2.47 8.96
CA LYS A 242 11.10 -3.13 8.31
C LYS A 242 10.66 -4.42 7.60
N PRO A 243 11.32 -4.79 6.50
CA PRO A 243 11.14 -6.13 5.94
C PRO A 243 11.49 -7.20 6.98
N GLY A 244 10.65 -8.20 7.11
CA GLY A 244 10.77 -9.25 8.11
C GLY A 244 9.96 -9.03 9.39
N ASP A 245 9.36 -7.86 9.59
CA ASP A 245 8.48 -7.61 10.73
C ASP A 245 7.26 -8.54 10.68
N THR A 246 6.86 -9.04 11.85
CA THR A 246 5.66 -9.86 11.98
C THR A 246 4.42 -8.99 12.02
N ALA A 247 3.33 -9.50 11.44
CA ALA A 247 2.06 -8.79 11.41
C ALA A 247 0.91 -9.71 11.79
N ILE A 248 -0.05 -9.16 12.51
CA ILE A 248 -1.33 -9.81 12.80
C ILE A 248 -2.36 -9.25 11.84
N ILE A 249 -2.97 -10.11 11.05
CA ILE A 249 -3.91 -9.74 10.00
C ILE A 249 -5.31 -10.15 10.45
N ASN A 250 -6.20 -9.18 10.55
CA ASN A 250 -7.61 -9.37 10.85
C ASN A 250 -8.38 -9.17 9.53
N VAL A 251 -8.99 -10.21 9.01
CA VAL A 251 -9.78 -10.15 7.76
C VAL A 251 -11.25 -10.00 8.13
N ASP A 252 -11.93 -8.99 7.59
CA ASP A 252 -13.31 -8.65 7.95
C ASP A 252 -14.30 -9.80 7.71
N ALA A 253 -14.01 -10.66 6.73
CA ALA A 253 -14.83 -11.82 6.42
C ALA A 253 -14.72 -12.96 7.45
N PHE A 254 -13.70 -12.95 8.33
CA PHE A 254 -13.42 -14.00 9.32
C PHE A 254 -13.36 -13.40 10.71
N LEU A 255 -14.51 -13.03 11.24
CA LEU A 255 -14.63 -12.43 12.56
C LEU A 255 -14.10 -13.37 13.66
N GLY A 256 -13.15 -12.87 14.44
CA GLY A 256 -12.56 -13.61 15.57
C GLY A 256 -11.30 -14.41 15.21
N GLU A 257 -10.98 -14.60 13.95
CA GLU A 257 -9.75 -15.27 13.51
C GLU A 257 -8.64 -14.25 13.26
N LYS A 258 -7.44 -14.58 13.73
CA LYS A 258 -6.24 -13.79 13.55
C LYS A 258 -5.22 -14.55 12.72
N PHE A 259 -4.85 -13.98 11.60
CA PHE A 259 -3.85 -14.56 10.71
C PHE A 259 -2.49 -13.92 10.95
N LYS A 260 -1.43 -14.72 10.83
CA LYS A 260 -0.06 -14.21 10.92
C LYS A 260 0.50 -13.96 9.53
N GLY A 261 1.26 -12.90 9.42
CA GLY A 261 1.96 -12.54 8.21
C GLY A 261 3.37 -11.99 8.50
N ILE A 262 4.15 -11.84 7.44
CA ILE A 262 5.48 -11.25 7.48
C ILE A 262 5.55 -10.16 6.42
N VAL A 263 6.09 -8.99 6.78
CA VAL A 263 6.36 -7.90 5.85
C VAL A 263 7.42 -8.34 4.85
N THR A 264 7.06 -8.37 3.56
CA THR A 264 7.95 -8.79 2.48
C THR A 264 8.53 -7.62 1.71
N GLU A 265 7.74 -6.58 1.47
CA GLU A 265 8.13 -5.46 0.64
C GLU A 265 7.52 -4.15 1.13
N LEU A 266 8.30 -3.07 1.04
CA LEU A 266 7.89 -1.70 1.32
C LEU A 266 8.00 -0.90 0.02
N ALA A 267 6.95 -0.19 -0.35
CA ALA A 267 7.00 0.67 -1.52
C ALA A 267 7.90 1.89 -1.26
N ASN A 268 8.83 2.16 -2.16
CA ASN A 268 9.71 3.32 -2.09
C ASN A 268 9.04 4.62 -2.57
N SER A 269 7.88 4.51 -3.22
CA SER A 269 7.16 5.66 -3.74
C SER A 269 5.80 5.78 -3.06
N PRO A 270 5.39 6.99 -2.67
CA PRO A 270 4.09 7.20 -2.06
C PRO A 270 2.97 6.97 -3.08
N LYS A 271 1.84 6.48 -2.59
CA LYS A 271 0.58 6.51 -3.31
C LYS A 271 -0.10 7.83 -3.01
N THR A 272 -0.05 8.76 -3.93
CA THR A 272 -0.79 10.02 -3.85
C THR A 272 -2.21 9.82 -4.37
N SER A 273 -3.19 9.90 -3.51
CA SER A 273 -4.60 9.86 -3.89
C SER A 273 -5.21 11.25 -3.70
N GLY A 274 -5.50 11.94 -4.82
CA GLY A 274 -6.23 13.21 -4.80
C GLY A 274 -5.45 14.43 -5.32
N VAL A 275 -6.19 15.47 -5.70
CA VAL A 275 -5.69 16.70 -6.37
C VAL A 275 -5.79 17.93 -5.44
N THR A 276 -5.93 17.74 -4.14
CA THR A 276 -6.13 18.80 -3.15
C THR A 276 -4.96 18.93 -2.17
N ALA A 277 -4.78 20.12 -1.61
CA ALA A 277 -3.64 20.52 -0.78
C ALA A 277 -3.46 19.75 0.56
N ASP A 278 -4.46 18.97 0.99
CA ASP A 278 -4.40 18.12 2.19
C ASP A 278 -4.18 16.64 1.80
N GLN A 279 -3.10 16.35 1.08
CA GLN A 279 -2.78 14.97 0.69
C GLN A 279 -2.19 14.20 1.87
N ILE A 280 -2.90 13.15 2.31
CA ILE A 280 -2.32 12.14 3.20
C ILE A 280 -1.38 11.27 2.36
N THR A 281 -0.10 11.33 2.67
CA THR A 281 0.93 10.52 2.01
C THR A 281 0.95 9.14 2.65
N ASN A 282 0.61 8.11 1.88
CA ASN A 282 0.65 6.73 2.31
C ASN A 282 1.64 5.93 1.48
N PHE A 283 2.29 4.95 2.11
CA PHE A 283 3.19 4.01 1.47
C PHE A 283 2.59 2.61 1.47
N GLY A 284 2.66 1.94 0.33
CA GLY A 284 2.17 0.56 0.22
C GLY A 284 3.12 -0.42 0.88
N VAL A 285 2.59 -1.27 1.75
CA VAL A 285 3.32 -2.37 2.40
C VAL A 285 2.69 -3.69 1.99
N LYS A 286 3.51 -4.65 1.58
CA LYS A 286 3.08 -6.01 1.26
C LYS A 286 3.43 -6.95 2.41
N ILE A 287 2.46 -7.70 2.83
CA ILE A 287 2.57 -8.62 3.98
C ILE A 287 2.07 -9.97 3.54
N ARG A 288 2.97 -10.94 3.40
CA ARG A 288 2.61 -12.30 3.02
C ARG A 288 1.92 -13.01 4.17
N LEU A 289 0.78 -13.62 3.89
CA LEU A 289 0.09 -14.48 4.86
C LEU A 289 0.85 -15.80 5.01
N LEU A 290 1.05 -16.23 6.26
CA LEU A 290 1.67 -17.52 6.56
C LEU A 290 0.63 -18.64 6.46
N GLU A 291 0.90 -19.62 5.61
CA GLU A 291 0.02 -20.79 5.42
C GLU A 291 -0.33 -21.50 6.74
N GLU A 292 0.62 -21.58 7.66
CA GLU A 292 0.44 -22.21 8.96
C GLU A 292 -0.71 -21.58 9.78
N SER A 293 -0.97 -20.30 9.58
CA SER A 293 -1.99 -19.57 10.35
C SER A 293 -3.42 -19.83 9.88
N TYR A 294 -3.64 -20.33 8.65
CA TYR A 294 -4.98 -20.56 8.10
C TYR A 294 -5.21 -21.99 7.56
N LYS A 295 -4.19 -22.84 7.57
CA LYS A 295 -4.27 -24.21 7.06
C LYS A 295 -5.41 -25.02 7.69
N HIS A 296 -5.71 -24.78 8.97
CA HIS A 296 -6.78 -25.46 9.71
C HIS A 296 -8.19 -25.08 9.22
N LEU A 297 -8.34 -23.97 8.51
CA LEU A 297 -9.61 -23.50 7.94
C LEU A 297 -9.85 -23.96 6.50
N ILE A 298 -8.82 -24.49 5.84
CA ILE A 298 -8.94 -25.03 4.48
C ILE A 298 -9.72 -26.33 4.52
N THR A 299 -10.80 -26.40 3.78
CA THR A 299 -11.62 -27.61 3.63
C THR A 299 -11.75 -27.96 2.14
N ASP A 300 -12.05 -29.21 1.84
CA ASP A 300 -12.27 -29.68 0.45
C ASP A 300 -13.38 -28.90 -0.28
N ARG A 301 -14.33 -28.35 0.47
CA ARG A 301 -15.40 -27.49 -0.08
C ARG A 301 -14.94 -26.06 -0.36
N ASN A 302 -13.90 -25.59 0.30
CA ASN A 302 -13.38 -24.23 0.17
C ASN A 302 -11.84 -24.26 0.17
N PRO A 303 -11.23 -24.72 -0.94
CA PRO A 303 -9.78 -24.83 -1.04
C PRO A 303 -9.08 -23.47 -1.09
N ASN A 304 -9.79 -22.42 -1.51
CA ASN A 304 -9.31 -21.05 -1.55
C ASN A 304 -10.07 -20.24 -0.49
N LEU A 305 -9.48 -20.11 0.70
CA LEU A 305 -10.09 -19.42 1.83
C LEU A 305 -10.25 -17.91 1.53
N PHE A 306 -9.20 -17.30 1.03
CA PHE A 306 -9.17 -15.88 0.73
C PHE A 306 -9.53 -15.60 -0.73
N ARG A 307 -10.34 -14.57 -0.93
CA ARG A 307 -10.66 -14.05 -2.27
C ARG A 307 -9.95 -12.71 -2.48
N PRO A 308 -9.40 -12.46 -3.68
CA PRO A 308 -8.85 -11.16 -4.02
C PRO A 308 -9.86 -10.04 -3.76
N GLY A 309 -9.40 -8.97 -3.11
CA GLY A 309 -10.23 -7.82 -2.79
C GLY A 309 -10.87 -7.81 -1.40
N MET A 310 -10.77 -8.89 -0.61
CA MET A 310 -11.23 -8.89 0.78
C MET A 310 -10.53 -7.81 1.59
N SER A 311 -11.29 -7.07 2.41
CA SER A 311 -10.74 -6.06 3.32
C SER A 311 -10.06 -6.70 4.51
N ALA A 312 -8.95 -6.11 4.93
CA ALA A 312 -8.20 -6.54 6.10
C ALA A 312 -7.62 -5.34 6.85
N SER A 313 -7.61 -5.45 8.18
CA SER A 313 -6.87 -4.57 9.07
C SER A 313 -5.64 -5.33 9.57
N VAL A 314 -4.49 -4.70 9.53
CA VAL A 314 -3.21 -5.33 9.87
C VAL A 314 -2.50 -4.55 10.95
N ASP A 315 -2.11 -5.25 12.01
CA ASP A 315 -1.30 -4.74 13.10
C ASP A 315 0.16 -5.22 12.90
N ILE A 316 1.00 -4.33 12.37
CA ILE A 316 2.42 -4.60 12.12
C ILE A 316 3.19 -4.40 13.42
N GLN A 317 3.90 -5.43 13.88
CA GLN A 317 4.74 -5.42 15.07
C GLN A 317 6.14 -4.97 14.68
N THR A 318 6.51 -3.73 15.03
CA THR A 318 7.77 -3.11 14.57
C THR A 318 8.90 -3.30 15.56
N GLU A 319 8.73 -2.85 16.79
CA GLU A 319 9.78 -2.93 17.83
C GLU A 319 9.24 -3.63 19.07
N THR A 320 10.02 -4.56 19.59
CA THR A 320 9.71 -5.24 20.86
C THR A 320 10.79 -4.91 21.86
N LYS A 321 10.41 -4.27 22.98
CA LYS A 321 11.29 -4.06 24.12
C LYS A 321 10.80 -4.82 25.33
N ASN A 322 11.71 -5.50 25.98
CA ASN A 322 11.44 -6.28 27.17
C ASN A 322 12.00 -5.57 28.41
N ASN A 323 11.31 -5.75 29.55
CA ASN A 323 11.76 -5.26 30.86
C ASN A 323 11.96 -3.72 30.88
N ILE A 324 11.04 -2.98 30.27
CA ILE A 324 11.02 -1.51 30.26
C ILE A 324 9.97 -0.98 31.23
N LEU A 325 10.24 0.20 31.82
CA LEU A 325 9.27 0.88 32.67
C LEU A 325 8.08 1.34 31.84
N ALA A 326 6.90 0.89 32.17
CA ALA A 326 5.68 1.16 31.43
C ALA A 326 4.58 1.73 32.31
N VAL A 327 3.85 2.68 31.77
CA VAL A 327 2.65 3.27 32.39
C VAL A 327 1.47 3.17 31.42
N PRO A 328 0.23 3.05 31.92
CA PRO A 328 -0.93 3.16 31.04
C PRO A 328 -0.93 4.49 30.26
N ILE A 329 -1.25 4.48 28.99
CA ILE A 329 -1.26 5.68 28.13
C ILE A 329 -2.09 6.81 28.74
N GLN A 330 -3.19 6.47 29.41
CA GLN A 330 -4.08 7.45 30.06
C GLN A 330 -3.42 8.24 31.21
N CYS A 331 -2.27 7.79 31.74
CA CYS A 331 -1.51 8.50 32.79
C CYS A 331 -0.68 9.66 32.24
N VAL A 332 -0.39 9.63 30.94
CA VAL A 332 0.46 10.61 30.29
C VAL A 332 -0.37 11.73 29.69
N THR A 333 0.01 12.97 29.95
CA THR A 333 -0.63 14.14 29.35
C THR A 333 0.42 15.15 28.91
N THR A 334 0.03 16.00 27.95
CA THR A 334 0.88 17.11 27.51
C THR A 334 0.39 18.41 28.11
N ARG A 335 1.31 19.22 28.60
CA ARG A 335 1.05 20.58 29.10
C ARG A 335 1.89 21.59 28.35
N THR A 336 1.26 22.68 27.95
CA THR A 336 1.96 23.84 27.39
C THR A 336 2.00 24.92 28.46
N ASP A 337 3.16 25.48 28.73
CA ASP A 337 3.31 26.59 29.68
C ASP A 337 2.60 27.86 29.17
N THR A 338 1.40 28.09 29.67
CA THR A 338 0.59 29.28 29.34
C THR A 338 1.17 30.58 29.90
N THR A 339 2.06 30.52 30.88
CA THR A 339 2.75 31.67 31.44
C THR A 339 3.68 32.36 30.43
N MET A 340 4.27 31.64 29.51
CA MET A 340 5.11 32.19 28.44
C MET A 340 4.30 32.94 27.37
N ILE A 341 3.04 32.57 27.14
CA ILE A 341 2.16 33.25 26.16
C ILE A 341 1.97 34.70 26.53
N SER A 342 1.89 35.03 27.84
CA SER A 342 1.70 36.38 28.34
C SER A 342 2.92 37.27 28.18
N ILE A 343 4.12 36.72 28.03
CA ILE A 343 5.38 37.49 28.02
C ILE A 343 5.97 37.57 26.61
N THR A 344 5.90 36.49 25.79
CA THR A 344 6.58 36.39 24.50
C THR A 344 5.66 36.27 23.28
N GLY A 345 4.36 36.06 23.50
CA GLY A 345 3.39 35.82 22.44
C GLY A 345 3.49 34.42 21.76
N PHE A 346 4.47 33.61 22.15
CA PHE A 346 4.63 32.21 21.72
C PHE A 346 4.42 31.29 22.91
N GLY A 347 3.61 30.24 22.74
CA GLY A 347 3.46 29.18 23.73
C GLY A 347 4.79 28.44 23.92
N GLY A 348 5.14 28.06 25.15
CA GLY A 348 6.26 27.19 25.42
C GLY A 348 6.10 25.85 24.69
N GLU A 349 7.19 25.13 24.48
CA GLU A 349 7.14 23.79 23.92
C GLU A 349 6.26 22.88 24.80
N PRO A 350 5.40 22.03 24.20
CA PRO A 350 4.57 21.12 24.96
C PRO A 350 5.44 20.10 25.69
N ARG A 351 5.31 20.05 27.02
CA ARG A 351 6.01 19.08 27.89
C ARG A 351 5.11 17.89 28.16
N THR A 352 5.68 16.68 28.09
CA THR A 352 4.99 15.44 28.45
C THR A 352 5.18 15.19 29.94
N ILE A 353 4.08 15.06 30.66
CA ILE A 353 4.08 14.92 32.12
C ILE A 353 3.24 13.74 32.58
N ILE A 354 3.58 13.23 33.77
CA ILE A 354 2.78 12.29 34.56
C ILE A 354 2.56 12.86 35.95
N TYR A 355 1.51 12.41 36.64
CA TYR A 355 1.28 12.75 38.03
C TYR A 355 1.59 11.54 38.92
N ILE A 356 2.57 11.68 39.82
CA ILE A 356 2.94 10.68 40.84
C ILE A 356 2.23 11.02 42.13
N SER A 357 1.67 10.01 42.78
CA SER A 357 1.02 10.15 44.08
C SER A 357 2.00 9.94 45.22
N ASP A 358 2.08 10.91 46.14
CA ASP A 358 2.77 10.78 47.44
C ASP A 358 1.80 10.37 48.56
N GLY A 359 0.64 9.77 48.19
CA GLY A 359 -0.42 9.38 49.12
C GLY A 359 -1.42 10.50 49.44
N THR A 360 -1.00 11.74 49.45
CA THR A 360 -1.85 12.92 49.77
C THR A 360 -1.89 13.94 48.65
N TYR A 361 -0.79 14.10 47.93
CA TYR A 361 -0.63 15.09 46.88
C TYR A 361 -0.29 14.43 45.53
N ALA A 362 -0.73 15.07 44.46
CA ALA A 362 -0.27 14.74 43.11
C ALA A 362 0.93 15.63 42.77
N ILE A 363 2.06 14.99 42.51
CA ILE A 363 3.32 15.66 42.12
C ILE A 363 3.47 15.54 40.61
N GLU A 364 3.60 16.69 39.94
CA GLU A 364 3.86 16.77 38.51
C GLU A 364 5.32 16.38 38.22
N LYS A 365 5.53 15.40 37.32
CA LYS A 365 6.86 15.05 36.83
C LYS A 365 6.91 15.04 35.33
N GLU A 366 7.89 15.73 34.79
CA GLU A 366 8.20 15.69 33.38
C GLU A 366 8.89 14.36 33.03
N VAL A 367 8.42 13.73 31.95
CA VAL A 367 8.92 12.44 31.52
C VAL A 367 9.24 12.45 30.03
N LYS A 368 10.24 11.63 29.66
CA LYS A 368 10.49 11.31 28.26
C LYS A 368 9.89 9.94 27.96
N THR A 369 9.06 9.87 26.96
CA THR A 369 8.39 8.64 26.51
C THR A 369 9.14 7.97 25.38
N GLY A 370 9.00 6.66 25.26
CA GLY A 370 9.56 5.84 24.19
C GLY A 370 8.46 5.18 23.35
N ILE A 371 8.60 3.87 23.12
CA ILE A 371 7.63 3.08 22.35
C ILE A 371 6.32 2.92 23.13
N GLN A 372 5.22 2.69 22.38
CA GLN A 372 3.90 2.47 22.97
C GLN A 372 3.16 1.34 22.26
N ASP A 373 2.28 0.70 22.99
CA ASP A 373 1.27 -0.21 22.45
C ASP A 373 -0.14 0.38 22.64
N ASN A 374 -1.19 -0.41 22.50
CA ASN A 374 -2.59 0.05 22.64
C ASN A 374 -2.98 0.39 24.09
N ALA A 375 -2.18 0.02 25.09
CA ALA A 375 -2.53 0.19 26.51
C ALA A 375 -1.45 0.90 27.32
N PHE A 376 -0.18 0.69 26.99
CA PHE A 376 0.97 1.15 27.75
C PHE A 376 1.96 1.94 26.90
N ILE A 377 2.67 2.86 27.56
CA ILE A 377 3.74 3.67 26.97
C ILE A 377 5.00 3.53 27.83
N GLU A 378 6.15 3.40 27.16
CA GLU A 378 7.47 3.35 27.77
C GLU A 378 7.84 4.70 28.39
N ILE A 379 8.43 4.69 29.57
CA ILE A 379 9.06 5.85 30.19
C ILE A 379 10.59 5.67 30.18
N LEU A 380 11.27 6.52 29.41
CA LEU A 380 12.73 6.51 29.27
C LEU A 380 13.42 7.20 30.45
N SER A 381 12.81 8.26 30.98
CA SER A 381 13.35 9.03 32.11
C SER A 381 12.24 9.83 32.82
N GLY A 382 12.48 10.19 34.09
CA GLY A 382 11.60 11.02 34.91
C GLY A 382 10.89 10.27 36.04
N THR A 383 10.96 8.92 36.09
CA THR A 383 10.37 8.14 37.19
C THR A 383 11.19 6.87 37.44
N GLU A 384 10.86 6.21 38.59
CA GLU A 384 11.53 4.99 39.04
C GLU A 384 10.51 3.86 39.15
N LYS A 385 11.01 2.60 39.13
CA LYS A 385 10.21 1.40 39.35
C LYS A 385 9.55 1.45 40.73
N GLY A 386 8.26 1.09 40.79
CA GLY A 386 7.50 1.08 42.04
C GLY A 386 6.82 2.40 42.40
N ALA A 387 7.04 3.46 41.66
CA ALA A 387 6.32 4.72 41.87
C ALA A 387 4.83 4.55 41.55
N SER A 388 3.95 5.22 42.33
CA SER A 388 2.50 5.20 42.15
C SER A 388 2.08 6.32 41.20
N VAL A 389 1.67 6.00 39.98
CA VAL A 389 1.19 6.95 38.98
C VAL A 389 -0.34 7.06 39.01
N ILE A 390 -0.88 8.26 38.82
CA ILE A 390 -2.33 8.48 38.75
C ILE A 390 -2.84 8.01 37.37
N SER A 391 -3.74 7.00 37.39
CA SER A 391 -4.23 6.36 36.17
C SER A 391 -5.65 6.74 35.79
N ALA A 392 -6.46 7.24 36.73
CA ALA A 392 -7.85 7.61 36.46
C ALA A 392 -8.37 8.69 37.42
N PRO A 393 -9.41 9.45 37.02
CA PRO A 393 -10.01 9.56 35.70
C PRO A 393 -9.17 10.48 34.78
N PHE A 394 -9.15 10.21 33.47
CA PHE A 394 -8.41 11.01 32.50
C PHE A 394 -8.79 12.51 32.54
N SER A 395 -10.06 12.83 32.80
CA SER A 395 -10.51 14.21 32.94
C SER A 395 -9.90 14.96 34.14
N ALA A 396 -9.47 14.23 35.17
CA ALA A 396 -8.73 14.82 36.29
C ALA A 396 -7.28 15.08 35.88
N ILE A 397 -6.61 14.10 35.23
CA ILE A 397 -5.23 14.18 34.77
C ILE A 397 -5.07 15.35 33.79
N SER A 398 -5.96 15.45 32.80
CA SER A 398 -5.83 16.44 31.73
C SER A 398 -6.23 17.85 32.11
N LYS A 399 -7.20 18.04 33.07
CA LYS A 399 -7.83 19.35 33.32
C LYS A 399 -7.80 19.83 34.76
N LYS A 400 -7.84 18.93 35.77
CA LYS A 400 -8.09 19.30 37.17
C LYS A 400 -6.82 19.23 38.04
N LEU A 401 -5.93 18.31 37.76
CA LEU A 401 -4.69 18.16 38.52
C LEU A 401 -3.68 19.23 38.10
N ALA A 402 -3.05 19.81 39.10
CA ALA A 402 -1.88 20.67 39.00
C ALA A 402 -0.86 20.18 40.01
N ASP A 403 0.38 20.66 39.94
CA ASP A 403 1.37 20.32 40.93
C ASP A 403 0.90 20.57 42.35
N SER A 404 1.19 19.65 43.26
CA SER A 404 0.81 19.70 44.68
C SER A 404 -0.71 19.77 44.96
N THR A 405 -1.53 19.23 44.04
CA THR A 405 -2.99 19.13 44.24
C THR A 405 -3.32 18.05 45.26
N LEU A 406 -4.20 18.37 46.22
CA LEU A 406 -4.73 17.39 47.20
C LEU A 406 -5.56 16.32 46.49
N ILE A 407 -5.22 15.05 46.65
CA ILE A 407 -5.89 13.91 46.05
C ILE A 407 -6.46 12.97 47.11
N GLN A 408 -7.48 12.23 46.73
CA GLN A 408 -8.04 11.12 47.49
C GLN A 408 -7.95 9.88 46.62
N ILE A 409 -7.10 8.91 47.03
CA ILE A 409 -6.95 7.64 46.34
C ILE A 409 -8.19 6.79 46.58
N VAL A 410 -8.82 6.33 45.50
CA VAL A 410 -10.00 5.46 45.56
C VAL A 410 -9.79 4.33 44.51
N PRO A 411 -10.38 3.14 44.74
CA PRO A 411 -10.34 2.07 43.74
C PRO A 411 -10.95 2.54 42.42
N LYS A 412 -10.41 2.08 41.29
CA LYS A 412 -10.86 2.45 39.94
C LYS A 412 -12.36 2.20 39.73
N GLU A 413 -12.89 1.16 40.36
CA GLU A 413 -14.31 0.77 40.28
C GLU A 413 -15.25 1.79 40.94
N ASP A 414 -14.80 2.49 41.99
CA ASP A 414 -15.61 3.46 42.75
C ASP A 414 -15.61 4.84 42.10
N LEU A 415 -14.70 5.12 41.19
CA LEU A 415 -14.65 6.38 40.44
C LEU A 415 -15.83 6.55 39.47
N PHE A 416 -16.37 5.44 38.98
CA PHE A 416 -17.43 5.42 37.97
C PHE A 416 -18.81 5.06 38.54
N LYS A 417 -18.88 4.74 39.83
CA LYS A 417 -20.20 4.62 40.50
C LYS A 417 -20.80 5.98 40.62
N THR A 418 -21.78 6.29 39.81
CA THR A 418 -22.62 7.48 39.90
C THR A 418 -23.29 7.46 41.27
N GLU A 419 -23.02 8.45 42.14
CA GLU A 419 -23.85 8.69 43.31
C GLU A 419 -25.26 8.93 42.78
N GLY A 420 -26.14 7.93 42.95
CA GLY A 420 -27.55 8.07 42.67
C GLY A 420 -28.05 9.26 43.47
N LYS A 421 -28.48 10.32 42.78
CA LYS A 421 -29.19 11.44 43.37
C LYS A 421 -30.32 10.88 44.24
N LYS A 422 -30.17 11.05 45.58
CA LYS A 422 -31.32 11.08 46.47
C LYS A 422 -31.98 12.45 46.37
#